data_118fa0dd82f1f9eb3bfffa5a0923466b
#
_entry.id   118fa0dd82f1f9eb3bfffa5a0923466b
#
_cell.length_a   1.000
_cell.length_b   1.000
_cell.length_c   1.000
_cell.angle_alpha   90.00
_cell.angle_beta   90.00
_cell.angle_gamma   90.00
#
_symmetry.space_group_name_H-M   'P 1'
#
loop_
_entity.id
_entity.type
_entity.pdbx_description
1 polymer ?
#
loop_
_entity_poly.entity_id
_entity_poly.type
_entity_poly.pdbx_seq_one_letter_code
_entity_poly.pdbx_strand_id
1 'polypeptide(L)'
;MAEIPVRSFAVSVVILRKVPVGYEVLLLRRNGTLVGEWCQISGGIEDGEKAWEAAIREVREEAGLTCRQLYSADICEQFYEADRDGISLFPVFVGFVDADMEVVINDEHSEYRWVQISEALGMVPFPGQRHVLKHVEAEFLHREPVRHLLIHDDHAGTSMK
;
A
#
# COMPACT_ATOMS: atom_id res chain seq x y z
N MET A 1 14.11 -21.14 26.43
CA MET A 1 13.09 -20.95 25.37
C MET A 1 13.66 -20.00 24.33
N ALA A 2 13.59 -20.37 23.05
CA ALA A 2 14.10 -19.55 21.96
C ALA A 2 12.98 -18.67 21.41
N GLU A 3 13.35 -17.52 20.86
CA GLU A 3 12.44 -16.58 20.23
C GLU A 3 12.93 -16.23 18.83
N ILE A 4 12.02 -15.85 17.96
CA ILE A 4 12.37 -15.34 16.63
C ILE A 4 12.19 -13.82 16.59
N PRO A 5 12.98 -13.12 15.76
CA PRO A 5 12.86 -11.66 15.69
C PRO A 5 11.56 -11.21 15.02
N VAL A 6 11.06 -10.08 15.46
CA VAL A 6 9.96 -9.34 14.81
C VAL A 6 10.58 -8.05 14.26
N ARG A 7 10.40 -7.82 12.96
CA ARG A 7 11.00 -6.67 12.28
C ARG A 7 9.95 -5.83 11.57
N SER A 8 10.14 -4.52 11.63
CA SER A 8 9.29 -3.57 10.92
C SER A 8 10.20 -2.58 10.18
N PHE A 9 10.57 -2.91 8.95
CA PHE A 9 11.55 -2.15 8.17
C PHE A 9 11.02 -1.66 6.83
N ALA A 10 9.77 -1.94 6.52
CA ALA A 10 9.16 -1.58 5.26
C ALA A 10 7.71 -1.17 5.47
N VAL A 11 7.13 -0.58 4.44
CA VAL A 11 5.73 -0.15 4.42
C VAL A 11 5.00 -0.82 3.28
N SER A 12 3.67 -0.87 3.38
CA SER A 12 2.77 -1.33 2.33
C SER A 12 1.76 -0.22 2.08
N VAL A 13 1.47 0.09 0.81
CA VAL A 13 0.55 1.18 0.47
C VAL A 13 -0.49 0.69 -0.52
N VAL A 14 -1.75 0.87 -0.16
CA VAL A 14 -2.89 0.60 -1.04
C VAL A 14 -3.32 1.93 -1.65
N ILE A 15 -3.24 2.05 -2.98
CA ILE A 15 -3.61 3.26 -3.71
C ILE A 15 -4.98 3.08 -4.33
N LEU A 16 -5.86 4.01 -4.04
CA LEU A 16 -7.25 4.01 -4.50
C LEU A 16 -7.53 5.23 -5.35
N ARG A 17 -8.34 5.06 -6.39
CA ARG A 17 -8.91 6.15 -7.16
C ARG A 17 -10.42 5.98 -7.29
N LYS A 18 -11.13 7.09 -7.31
CA LYS A 18 -12.58 7.07 -7.52
C LYS A 18 -12.88 7.02 -9.02
N VAL A 19 -13.79 6.14 -9.41
CA VAL A 19 -14.25 6.01 -10.79
C VAL A 19 -15.78 6.16 -10.81
N PRO A 20 -16.43 6.25 -12.00
CA PRO A 20 -17.89 6.41 -12.04
C PRO A 20 -18.66 5.37 -11.25
N VAL A 21 -18.16 4.14 -11.17
CA VAL A 21 -18.79 3.08 -10.39
C VAL A 21 -17.79 2.60 -9.33
N GLY A 22 -17.80 3.27 -8.17
CA GLY A 22 -17.00 2.88 -7.01
C GLY A 22 -15.56 3.32 -7.07
N TYR A 23 -14.66 2.44 -6.67
CA TYR A 23 -13.23 2.70 -6.57
C TYR A 23 -12.43 1.59 -7.23
N GLU A 24 -11.24 1.94 -7.68
CA GLU A 24 -10.26 0.99 -8.16
C GLU A 24 -8.99 1.07 -7.32
N VAL A 25 -8.33 -0.06 -7.16
CA VAL A 25 -7.04 -0.18 -6.49
C VAL A 25 -5.95 -0.40 -7.53
N LEU A 26 -4.78 0.20 -7.30
CA LEU A 26 -3.62 0.02 -8.15
C LEU A 26 -2.87 -1.24 -7.76
N LEU A 27 -2.62 -2.12 -8.72
CA LEU A 27 -1.72 -3.25 -8.57
C LEU A 27 -0.58 -3.13 -9.56
N LEU A 28 0.60 -3.52 -9.11
CA LEU A 28 1.84 -3.52 -9.90
C LEU A 28 2.32 -4.95 -10.07
N ARG A 29 2.81 -5.30 -11.25
CA ARG A 29 3.35 -6.63 -11.53
C ARG A 29 4.85 -6.63 -11.30
N ARG A 30 5.31 -7.55 -10.46
CA ARG A 30 6.71 -7.60 -10.01
C ARG A 30 7.64 -8.08 -11.12
N ASN A 31 8.82 -7.46 -11.17
CA ASN A 31 9.83 -7.72 -12.20
C ASN A 31 11.17 -8.23 -11.62
N GLY A 32 11.43 -8.03 -10.35
CA GLY A 32 12.67 -8.44 -9.68
C GLY A 32 12.51 -9.73 -8.88
N THR A 33 11.89 -9.64 -7.71
CA THR A 33 11.56 -10.78 -6.86
C THR A 33 10.10 -11.14 -7.05
N LEU A 34 9.73 -12.42 -6.87
CA LEU A 34 8.38 -12.92 -7.11
C LEU A 34 7.88 -12.48 -8.48
N VAL A 35 8.72 -12.69 -9.51
CA VAL A 35 8.48 -12.20 -10.87
C VAL A 35 7.13 -12.66 -11.40
N GLY A 36 6.39 -11.72 -11.96
CA GLY A 36 5.06 -11.98 -12.53
C GLY A 36 3.91 -11.91 -11.55
N GLU A 37 4.19 -11.81 -10.24
CA GLU A 37 3.14 -11.70 -9.24
C GLU A 37 2.66 -10.25 -9.11
N TRP A 38 1.38 -10.08 -8.79
CA TRP A 38 0.77 -8.78 -8.58
C TRP A 38 0.84 -8.38 -7.11
N CYS A 39 1.07 -7.11 -6.85
CA CYS A 39 1.17 -6.60 -5.49
C CYS A 39 0.75 -5.13 -5.42
N GLN A 40 0.44 -4.68 -4.21
CA GLN A 40 0.35 -3.25 -3.91
C GLN A 40 1.76 -2.67 -3.79
N ILE A 41 1.86 -1.35 -3.64
CA ILE A 41 3.14 -0.67 -3.46
C ILE A 41 3.74 -1.07 -2.11
N SER A 42 5.03 -1.34 -2.09
CA SER A 42 5.76 -1.59 -0.84
C SER A 42 7.23 -1.23 -1.01
N GLY A 43 7.89 -0.92 0.09
CA GLY A 43 9.31 -0.61 0.05
C GLY A 43 9.88 -0.33 1.43
N GLY A 44 11.21 -0.31 1.51
CA GLY A 44 11.95 -0.13 2.76
C GLY A 44 11.89 1.30 3.27
N ILE A 45 11.99 1.42 4.59
CA ILE A 45 12.10 2.71 5.27
C ILE A 45 13.58 3.09 5.32
N GLU A 46 13.91 4.31 4.91
CA GLU A 46 15.28 4.81 4.92
C GLU A 46 15.63 5.44 6.26
N ASP A 47 16.91 5.50 6.57
CA ASP A 47 17.38 6.09 7.82
C ASP A 47 16.91 7.54 7.95
N GLY A 48 16.35 7.87 9.12
CA GLY A 48 15.83 9.21 9.38
C GLY A 48 14.45 9.48 8.82
N GLU A 49 13.87 8.53 8.10
CA GLU A 49 12.56 8.66 7.47
C GLU A 49 11.48 8.05 8.36
N LYS A 50 10.36 8.74 8.49
CA LYS A 50 9.18 8.14 9.14
C LYS A 50 8.51 7.17 8.18
N ALA A 51 7.80 6.18 8.71
CA ALA A 51 7.13 5.19 7.88
C ALA A 51 6.16 5.82 6.88
N TRP A 52 5.37 6.82 7.29
CA TRP A 52 4.43 7.47 6.37
C TRP A 52 5.16 8.31 5.29
N GLU A 53 6.36 8.84 5.61
CA GLU A 53 7.19 9.51 4.62
C GLU A 53 7.73 8.53 3.59
N ALA A 54 8.13 7.33 4.05
CA ALA A 54 8.51 6.24 3.15
C ALA A 54 7.37 5.86 2.23
N ALA A 55 6.13 5.80 2.76
CA ALA A 55 4.97 5.50 1.95
C ALA A 55 4.79 6.51 0.81
N ILE A 56 4.90 7.81 1.09
CA ILE A 56 4.81 8.85 0.07
C ILE A 56 5.92 8.72 -0.97
N ARG A 57 7.14 8.48 -0.52
CA ARG A 57 8.30 8.31 -1.40
C ARG A 57 8.14 7.10 -2.32
N GLU A 58 7.74 5.96 -1.77
CA GLU A 58 7.57 4.74 -2.55
C GLU A 58 6.46 4.86 -3.59
N VAL A 59 5.37 5.52 -3.26
CA VAL A 59 4.29 5.79 -4.22
C VAL A 59 4.82 6.61 -5.40
N ARG A 60 5.66 7.60 -5.13
CA ARG A 60 6.26 8.42 -6.17
C ARG A 60 7.27 7.64 -7.00
N GLU A 61 8.13 6.85 -6.36
CA GLU A 61 9.17 6.07 -7.05
C GLU A 61 8.59 4.94 -7.89
N GLU A 62 7.64 4.20 -7.34
CA GLU A 62 7.11 2.99 -8.00
C GLU A 62 5.98 3.28 -8.99
N ALA A 63 5.24 4.35 -8.79
CA ALA A 63 4.06 4.63 -9.61
C ALA A 63 3.97 6.05 -10.17
N GLY A 64 4.88 6.94 -9.76
CA GLY A 64 4.87 8.33 -10.23
C GLY A 64 3.66 9.14 -9.73
N LEU A 65 3.02 8.68 -8.66
CA LEU A 65 1.78 9.29 -8.18
C LEU A 65 2.02 10.15 -6.94
N THR A 66 1.14 11.11 -6.74
CA THR A 66 1.04 11.93 -5.54
C THR A 66 -0.34 11.72 -4.93
N CYS A 67 -0.37 11.37 -3.64
CA CYS A 67 -1.62 11.16 -2.93
C CYS A 67 -2.27 12.50 -2.58
N ARG A 68 -3.57 12.62 -2.85
CA ARG A 68 -4.38 13.74 -2.35
C ARG A 68 -4.58 13.63 -0.85
N GLN A 69 -4.81 12.41 -0.39
CA GLN A 69 -4.94 12.09 1.02
C GLN A 69 -4.19 10.81 1.30
N LEU A 70 -3.50 10.77 2.44
CA LEU A 70 -2.84 9.58 2.94
C LEU A 70 -3.34 9.28 4.35
N TYR A 71 -3.78 8.05 4.56
CA TYR A 71 -4.26 7.55 5.84
C TYR A 71 -3.39 6.41 6.33
N SER A 72 -3.28 6.25 7.64
CA SER A 72 -2.94 4.95 8.22
C SER A 72 -4.13 4.01 8.01
N ALA A 73 -3.87 2.79 7.58
CA ALA A 73 -4.93 1.79 7.47
C ALA A 73 -5.30 1.16 8.80
N ASP A 74 -4.58 1.49 9.87
CA ASP A 74 -4.77 0.96 11.23
C ASP A 74 -4.55 -0.55 11.32
N ILE A 75 -3.76 -1.10 10.40
CA ILE A 75 -3.31 -2.51 10.40
C ILE A 75 -1.88 -2.61 9.89
N CYS A 76 -1.29 -3.77 10.12
CA CYS A 76 -0.02 -4.15 9.49
C CYS A 76 -0.24 -5.33 8.56
N GLU A 77 0.49 -5.37 7.48
CA GLU A 77 0.72 -6.60 6.73
C GLU A 77 1.73 -7.40 7.55
N GLN A 78 1.42 -8.67 7.85
CA GLN A 78 2.30 -9.48 8.69
C GLN A 78 2.45 -10.87 8.11
N PHE A 79 3.67 -11.41 8.19
CA PHE A 79 3.95 -12.74 7.68
C PHE A 79 5.24 -13.27 8.27
N TYR A 80 5.34 -14.61 8.26
CA TYR A 80 6.56 -15.30 8.64
C TYR A 80 7.44 -15.52 7.40
N GLU A 81 8.73 -15.21 7.53
CA GLU A 81 9.72 -15.45 6.47
C GLU A 81 10.63 -16.60 6.90
N ALA A 82 10.49 -17.74 6.23
CA ALA A 82 11.19 -18.96 6.63
C ALA A 82 12.72 -18.85 6.44
N ASP A 83 13.16 -18.17 5.39
CA ASP A 83 14.59 -18.01 5.09
C ASP A 83 15.30 -17.08 6.06
N ARG A 84 14.58 -16.15 6.68
CA ARG A 84 15.10 -15.25 7.71
C ARG A 84 14.75 -15.71 9.13
N ASP A 85 13.87 -16.69 9.24
CA ASP A 85 13.32 -17.16 10.51
C ASP A 85 12.84 -16.00 11.38
N GLY A 86 11.91 -15.21 10.84
CA GLY A 86 11.41 -14.03 11.52
C GLY A 86 10.01 -13.63 11.07
N ILE A 87 9.41 -12.74 11.83
CA ILE A 87 8.11 -12.14 11.50
C ILE A 87 8.34 -10.73 11.02
N SER A 88 7.76 -10.38 9.87
CA SER A 88 7.75 -9.02 9.34
C SER A 88 6.41 -8.37 9.62
N LEU A 89 6.45 -7.12 10.09
CA LEU A 89 5.28 -6.28 10.31
C LEU A 89 5.46 -5.01 9.51
N PHE A 90 4.64 -4.81 8.47
CA PHE A 90 4.71 -3.62 7.65
C PHE A 90 3.44 -2.79 7.89
N PRO A 91 3.55 -1.56 8.43
CA PRO A 91 2.38 -0.70 8.56
C PRO A 91 1.78 -0.45 7.18
N VAL A 92 0.46 -0.51 7.11
CA VAL A 92 -0.27 -0.31 5.85
C VAL A 92 -0.83 1.11 5.83
N PHE A 93 -0.66 1.76 4.69
CA PHE A 93 -1.21 3.08 4.41
C PHE A 93 -2.19 2.99 3.25
N VAL A 94 -3.15 3.91 3.23
CA VAL A 94 -4.12 4.03 2.14
C VAL A 94 -3.96 5.43 1.54
N GLY A 95 -3.67 5.49 0.25
CA GLY A 95 -3.55 6.74 -0.48
C GLY A 95 -4.68 6.88 -1.49
N PHE A 96 -5.31 8.07 -1.52
CA PHE A 96 -6.28 8.42 -2.54
C PHE A 96 -5.61 9.34 -3.56
N VAL A 97 -5.75 9.02 -4.84
CA VAL A 97 -5.21 9.82 -5.94
C VAL A 97 -6.32 10.25 -6.88
N ASP A 98 -6.07 11.30 -7.65
CA ASP A 98 -7.00 11.73 -8.68
C ASP A 98 -7.09 10.68 -9.80
N ALA A 99 -8.30 10.43 -10.31
CA ALA A 99 -8.54 9.39 -11.29
C ALA A 99 -7.82 9.64 -12.63
N ASP A 100 -7.50 10.89 -12.94
CA ASP A 100 -6.85 11.28 -14.18
C ASP A 100 -5.32 11.28 -14.09
N MET A 101 -4.73 10.96 -12.93
CA MET A 101 -3.28 10.88 -12.80
C MET A 101 -2.73 9.66 -13.55
N GLU A 102 -1.67 9.91 -14.31
CA GLU A 102 -1.00 8.86 -15.06
C GLU A 102 -0.02 8.09 -14.18
N VAL A 103 -0.06 6.77 -14.25
CA VAL A 103 0.90 5.90 -13.57
C VAL A 103 2.16 5.79 -14.43
N VAL A 104 3.31 6.02 -13.80
CA VAL A 104 4.62 5.85 -14.43
C VAL A 104 5.42 4.90 -13.56
N ILE A 105 5.51 3.63 -13.98
CA ILE A 105 6.22 2.60 -13.22
C ILE A 105 7.73 2.68 -13.44
N ASN A 106 8.49 2.16 -12.49
CA ASN A 106 9.95 2.05 -12.59
C ASN A 106 10.37 0.61 -12.95
N ASP A 107 11.68 0.34 -12.91
CA ASP A 107 12.23 -0.96 -13.32
C ASP A 107 11.86 -2.12 -12.40
N GLU A 108 11.35 -1.85 -11.22
CA GLU A 108 10.95 -2.89 -10.28
C GLU A 108 9.68 -3.61 -10.70
N HIS A 109 8.93 -3.01 -11.63
CA HIS A 109 7.65 -3.54 -12.08
C HIS A 109 7.55 -3.51 -13.60
N SER A 110 6.85 -4.50 -14.18
CA SER A 110 6.71 -4.65 -15.63
C SER A 110 5.42 -4.08 -16.19
N GLU A 111 4.38 -3.99 -15.37
CA GLU A 111 3.09 -3.40 -15.77
C GLU A 111 2.29 -3.00 -14.54
N TYR A 112 1.21 -2.26 -14.77
CA TYR A 112 0.27 -1.89 -13.73
C TYR A 112 -1.16 -2.11 -14.20
N ARG A 113 -2.08 -2.26 -13.24
CA ARG A 113 -3.52 -2.28 -13.52
C ARG A 113 -4.28 -1.56 -12.43
N TRP A 114 -5.31 -0.87 -12.84
CA TRP A 114 -6.36 -0.39 -11.96
C TRP A 114 -7.50 -1.39 -12.02
N VAL A 115 -7.86 -1.97 -10.89
CA VAL A 115 -8.91 -2.99 -10.81
C VAL A 115 -9.79 -2.73 -9.59
N GLN A 116 -10.99 -3.27 -9.60
CA GLN A 116 -11.82 -3.28 -8.40
C GLN A 116 -11.23 -4.24 -7.37
N ILE A 117 -11.51 -4.00 -6.09
CA ILE A 117 -10.94 -4.85 -5.03
C ILE A 117 -11.35 -6.31 -5.20
N SER A 118 -12.61 -6.56 -5.63
CA SER A 118 -13.07 -7.93 -5.87
C SER A 118 -12.18 -8.67 -6.88
N GLU A 119 -11.71 -7.98 -7.91
CA GLU A 119 -10.77 -8.55 -8.88
C GLU A 119 -9.37 -8.69 -8.29
N ALA A 120 -8.91 -7.67 -7.56
CA ALA A 120 -7.58 -7.68 -6.93
C ALA A 120 -7.39 -8.86 -5.98
N LEU A 121 -8.44 -9.28 -5.27
CA LEU A 121 -8.40 -10.43 -4.36
C LEU A 121 -7.99 -11.72 -5.07
N GLY A 122 -8.34 -11.88 -6.34
CA GLY A 122 -7.96 -13.02 -7.15
C GLY A 122 -6.59 -12.88 -7.81
N MET A 123 -5.99 -11.70 -7.78
CA MET A 123 -4.72 -11.42 -8.46
C MET A 123 -3.52 -11.50 -7.51
N VAL A 124 -3.66 -11.07 -6.25
CA VAL A 124 -2.55 -11.08 -5.29
C VAL A 124 -2.30 -12.50 -4.78
N PRO A 125 -1.02 -12.91 -4.60
CA PRO A 125 -0.71 -14.31 -4.31
C PRO A 125 -0.88 -14.70 -2.84
N PHE A 126 -0.79 -13.77 -1.89
CA PHE A 126 -0.72 -14.14 -0.48
C PHE A 126 -1.99 -13.83 0.31
N PRO A 127 -2.36 -14.72 1.25
CA PRO A 127 -3.51 -14.47 2.13
C PRO A 127 -3.43 -13.17 2.90
N GLY A 128 -2.22 -12.77 3.33
CA GLY A 128 -2.02 -11.50 4.04
C GLY A 128 -2.40 -10.29 3.20
N GLN A 129 -2.08 -10.33 1.90
CA GLN A 129 -2.48 -9.26 0.98
C GLN A 129 -4.00 -9.21 0.79
N ARG A 130 -4.66 -10.36 0.71
CA ARG A 130 -6.12 -10.40 0.63
C ARG A 130 -6.77 -9.85 1.91
N HIS A 131 -6.18 -10.15 3.07
CA HIS A 131 -6.61 -9.58 4.35
C HIS A 131 -6.55 -8.05 4.33
N VAL A 132 -5.43 -7.50 3.87
CA VAL A 132 -5.24 -6.05 3.76
C VAL A 132 -6.29 -5.43 2.84
N LEU A 133 -6.50 -6.01 1.66
CA LEU A 133 -7.47 -5.47 0.70
C LEU A 133 -8.90 -5.51 1.22
N LYS A 134 -9.28 -6.58 1.90
CA LYS A 134 -10.62 -6.68 2.52
C LYS A 134 -10.81 -5.65 3.63
N HIS A 135 -9.79 -5.44 4.46
CA HIS A 135 -9.83 -4.44 5.50
C HIS A 135 -9.99 -3.04 4.90
N VAL A 136 -9.21 -2.73 3.87
CA VAL A 136 -9.27 -1.43 3.20
C VAL A 136 -10.64 -1.22 2.56
N GLU A 137 -11.21 -2.22 1.93
CA GLU A 137 -12.54 -2.12 1.36
C GLU A 137 -13.58 -1.78 2.43
N ALA A 138 -13.56 -2.52 3.53
CA ALA A 138 -14.54 -2.34 4.61
C ALA A 138 -14.42 -0.97 5.29
N GLU A 139 -13.19 -0.52 5.56
CA GLU A 139 -12.94 0.65 6.39
C GLU A 139 -12.74 1.95 5.62
N PHE A 140 -12.47 1.89 4.31
CA PHE A 140 -12.17 3.07 3.51
C PHE A 140 -13.12 3.26 2.32
N LEU A 141 -13.82 2.23 1.88
CA LEU A 141 -14.73 2.30 0.73
C LEU A 141 -16.20 2.11 1.10
N HIS A 142 -16.50 1.22 2.03
CA HIS A 142 -17.88 0.93 2.44
C HIS A 142 -18.35 1.86 3.56
N ARG A 143 -17.48 2.69 4.09
CA ARG A 143 -17.79 3.69 5.10
C ARG A 143 -16.81 4.86 4.98
N GLU A 144 -17.14 5.98 5.62
CA GLU A 144 -16.22 7.10 5.71
C GLU A 144 -14.97 6.71 6.50
N PRO A 145 -13.76 7.00 5.99
CA PRO A 145 -12.54 6.73 6.74
C PRO A 145 -12.51 7.47 8.08
N VAL A 146 -11.96 6.82 9.09
CA VAL A 146 -11.81 7.44 10.40
C VAL A 146 -10.84 8.63 10.30
N ARG A 147 -11.30 9.82 10.66
CA ARG A 147 -10.50 11.04 10.49
C ARG A 147 -9.21 11.05 11.29
N HIS A 148 -9.18 10.39 12.45
CA HIS A 148 -7.97 10.29 13.27
C HIS A 148 -6.84 9.53 12.57
N LEU A 149 -7.15 8.79 11.50
CA LEU A 149 -6.15 8.05 10.72
C LEU A 149 -5.57 8.87 9.57
N LEU A 150 -6.10 10.06 9.30
CA LEU A 150 -5.60 10.95 8.25
C LEU A 150 -4.22 11.50 8.63
N ILE A 151 -3.25 11.31 7.75
CA ILE A 151 -1.86 11.73 7.98
C ILE A 151 -1.54 12.97 7.16
N HIS A 152 -1.94 12.97 5.89
CA HIS A 152 -1.65 14.04 4.94
C HIS A 152 -2.87 14.33 4.08
N ASP A 153 -3.15 15.61 3.87
CA ASP A 153 -4.30 16.07 3.11
C ASP A 153 -3.91 17.29 2.27
N ASP A 154 -3.76 17.09 0.96
CA ASP A 154 -3.41 18.16 0.03
C ASP A 154 -4.49 19.23 -0.06
N HIS A 155 -5.76 18.87 0.18
CA HIS A 155 -6.86 19.86 0.16
C HIS A 155 -6.69 20.91 1.26
N ALA A 156 -6.15 20.47 2.41
CA ALA A 156 -5.88 21.37 3.53
C ALA A 156 -4.51 22.06 3.39
N GLY A 157 -3.65 21.58 2.46
CA GLY A 157 -2.28 22.06 2.31
C GLY A 157 -1.41 21.77 3.51
N THR A 158 -1.79 20.80 4.35
CA THR A 158 -1.13 20.52 5.63
C THR A 158 -0.83 19.04 5.78
N SER A 159 0.37 18.73 6.30
CA SER A 159 0.69 17.40 6.79
C SER A 159 0.13 17.23 8.18
N MET A 160 -0.50 16.10 8.42
CA MET A 160 -1.00 15.73 9.73
C MET A 160 -0.07 14.71 10.38
N LYS A 161 -0.10 14.64 11.67
CA LYS A 161 0.75 13.72 12.43
C LYS A 161 0.05 12.40 12.68
#